data_248579e61e450f7a5b0240410ed31df7
#
_entry.id   248579e61e450f7a5b0240410ed31df7
#
_cell.length_a   1.000
_cell.length_b   1.000
_cell.length_c   1.000
_cell.angle_alpha   90.00
_cell.angle_beta   90.00
_cell.angle_gamma   90.00
#
_symmetry.space_group_name_H-M   'P 1'
#
loop_
_entity.id
_entity.type
_entity.pdbx_description
1 polymer ?
#
loop_
_entity_poly.entity_id
_entity_poly.type
_entity_poly.pdbx_seq_one_letter_code
_entity_poly.pdbx_strand_id
1 'polypeptide(L)' 'MSSDEIRRIVVGVEAKMGWTFRHKDVCEILQYTEQKARQNGKGQGYVPILFENELRDFVTRSVINAQGRLNECARFA' A
#
# COMPACT_ATOMS: atom_id res chain seq x y z
N MET A 1 5.73 -7.24 13.22
CA MET A 1 6.13 -5.80 13.30
C MET A 1 5.47 -5.13 14.49
N SER A 2 6.17 -4.21 15.13
CA SER A 2 5.59 -3.40 16.19
C SER A 2 4.70 -2.29 15.62
N SER A 3 3.81 -1.74 16.45
CA SER A 3 2.93 -0.64 16.05
C SER A 3 3.73 0.60 15.60
N ASP A 4 4.85 0.87 16.26
CA ASP A 4 5.71 2.00 15.91
C ASP A 4 6.36 1.83 14.53
N GLU A 5 6.80 0.61 14.22
CA GLU A 5 7.35 0.26 12.91
C GLU A 5 6.33 0.44 11.80
N ILE A 6 5.12 -0.06 12.01
CA ILE A 6 4.02 0.08 11.08
C ILE A 6 3.75 1.55 10.81
N ARG A 7 3.65 2.36 11.86
CA ARG A 7 3.39 3.80 11.75
C ARG A 7 4.51 4.51 10.96
N ARG A 8 5.77 4.19 11.24
CA ARG A 8 6.90 4.79 10.52
C ARG A 8 6.84 4.50 9.02
N ILE A 9 6.56 3.26 8.66
CA ILE A 9 6.46 2.86 7.26
C ILE A 9 5.30 3.58 6.57
N VAL A 10 4.13 3.61 7.21
CA VAL A 10 2.95 4.27 6.67
C VAL A 10 3.21 5.77 6.47
N VAL A 11 3.71 6.46 7.51
CA VAL A 11 4.00 7.89 7.43
C VAL A 11 5.06 8.19 6.36
N GLY A 12 6.09 7.35 6.26
CA GLY A 12 7.11 7.50 5.23
C GLY A 12 6.56 7.41 3.82
N VAL A 13 5.68 6.44 3.56
CA VAL A 13 5.04 6.28 2.24
C VAL A 13 4.08 7.44 1.96
N GLU A 14 3.29 7.83 2.95
CA GLU A 14 2.38 8.98 2.83
C GLU A 14 3.12 10.26 2.44
N ALA A 15 4.26 10.51 3.09
CA ALA A 15 5.07 11.69 2.81
C ALA A 15 5.68 11.65 1.41
N LYS A 16 6.16 10.48 0.99
CA LYS A 16 6.79 10.33 -0.33
C LYS A 16 5.80 10.43 -1.48
N MET A 17 4.60 9.90 -1.30
CA MET A 17 3.61 9.79 -2.37
C MET A 17 2.49 10.81 -2.27
N GLY A 18 2.48 11.64 -1.23
CA GLY A 18 1.41 12.64 -1.04
C GLY A 18 0.04 12.01 -0.84
N TRP A 19 -0.03 10.91 -0.11
CA TRP A 19 -1.25 10.12 0.08
C TRP A 19 -1.57 9.98 1.57
N THR A 20 -2.86 9.87 1.91
CA THR A 20 -3.31 9.60 3.27
C THR A 20 -4.03 8.26 3.30
N PHE A 21 -3.49 7.30 4.06
CA PHE A 21 -4.11 5.98 4.23
C PHE A 21 -5.16 6.01 5.33
N ARG A 22 -6.26 5.31 5.08
CA ARG A 22 -7.25 5.03 6.12
C ARG A 22 -6.75 3.88 6.99
N HIS A 23 -7.11 3.90 8.27
CA HIS A 23 -6.74 2.83 9.21
C HIS A 23 -7.17 1.45 8.68
N LYS A 24 -8.36 1.36 8.13
CA LYS A 24 -8.90 0.13 7.54
C LYS A 24 -8.00 -0.39 6.41
N ASP A 25 -7.57 0.49 5.52
CA ASP A 25 -6.71 0.13 4.40
C ASP A 25 -5.35 -0.37 4.88
N VAL A 26 -4.78 0.27 5.88
CA VAL A 26 -3.51 -0.14 6.49
C VAL A 26 -3.62 -1.55 7.06
N CYS A 27 -4.69 -1.84 7.80
CA CYS A 27 -4.92 -3.16 8.39
C CYS A 27 -5.07 -4.24 7.33
N GLU A 28 -5.82 -3.98 6.28
CA GLU A 28 -6.02 -4.93 5.17
C GLU A 28 -4.70 -5.20 4.44
N ILE A 29 -3.95 -4.16 4.14
CA ILE A 29 -2.66 -4.30 3.47
C ILE A 29 -1.67 -5.08 4.34
N LEU A 30 -1.65 -4.82 5.64
CA LEU A 30 -0.79 -5.52 6.58
C LEU A 30 -1.13 -7.02 6.64
N GLN A 31 -2.41 -7.37 6.74
CA GLN A 31 -2.86 -8.76 6.73
C GLN A 31 -2.47 -9.47 5.44
N TYR A 32 -2.68 -8.83 4.33
CA TYR A 32 -2.30 -9.35 3.01
C TYR A 32 -0.79 -9.59 2.92
N THR A 33 0.00 -8.64 3.41
CA THR A 33 1.46 -8.73 3.43
C THR A 33 1.94 -9.91 4.26
N GLU A 34 1.37 -10.11 5.45
CA GLU A 34 1.72 -11.21 6.33
C GLU A 34 1.39 -12.56 5.69
N GLN A 35 0.23 -12.68 5.08
CA GLN A 35 -0.17 -13.90 4.38
C GLN A 35 0.78 -14.21 3.22
N LYS A 36 1.12 -13.21 2.44
CA LYS A 36 2.01 -13.36 1.30
C LYS A 36 3.40 -13.80 1.74
N ALA A 37 3.92 -13.22 2.83
CA ALA A 37 5.21 -13.61 3.40
C ALA A 37 5.21 -15.07 3.85
N ARG A 38 4.13 -15.53 4.49
CA ARG A 38 3.98 -16.93 4.91
C ARG A 38 3.94 -17.88 3.72
N GLN A 39 3.16 -17.56 2.70
CA GLN A 39 3.03 -18.38 1.49
C GLN A 39 4.36 -18.55 0.75
N ASN A 40 5.17 -17.49 0.75
CA ASN A 40 6.47 -17.52 0.08
C ASN A 40 7.60 -18.06 0.96
N GLY A 41 7.30 -18.50 2.18
CA GLY A 41 8.28 -19.04 3.10
C GLY A 41 9.32 -18.04 3.58
N LYS A 42 9.04 -16.74 3.45
CA LYS A 42 9.97 -15.69 3.85
C LYS A 42 9.77 -15.32 5.32
N GLY A 43 10.86 -15.13 6.05
CA GLY A 43 10.83 -14.81 7.47
C GLY A 43 10.25 -13.43 7.76
N GLN A 44 9.95 -13.18 9.04
CA GLN A 44 9.36 -11.92 9.49
C GLN A 44 10.23 -10.70 9.19
N GLY A 45 11.52 -10.85 9.05
CA GLY A 45 12.43 -9.75 8.66
C GLY A 45 12.14 -9.16 7.29
N TYR A 46 11.48 -9.92 6.41
CA TYR A 46 11.11 -9.44 5.09
C TYR A 46 9.76 -8.70 5.06
N VAL A 47 8.94 -8.88 6.09
CA VAL A 47 7.59 -8.28 6.18
C VAL A 47 7.61 -6.75 6.07
N PRO A 48 8.51 -6.02 6.76
CA PRO A 48 8.55 -4.55 6.62
C PRO A 48 8.78 -4.09 5.18
N ILE A 49 9.66 -4.76 4.45
CA ILE A 49 9.98 -4.44 3.06
C ILE A 49 8.77 -4.70 2.17
N LEU A 50 8.12 -5.84 2.33
CA LEU A 50 6.90 -6.18 1.60
C LEU A 50 5.77 -5.21 1.90
N PHE A 51 5.61 -4.84 3.17
CA PHE A 51 4.56 -3.91 3.60
C PHE A 51 4.74 -2.55 2.93
N GLU A 52 5.95 -2.00 2.93
CA GLU A 52 6.24 -0.75 2.24
C GLU A 52 5.89 -0.84 0.76
N ASN A 53 6.32 -1.91 0.09
CA ASN A 53 6.05 -2.12 -1.32
C ASN A 53 4.55 -2.23 -1.61
N GLU A 54 3.79 -2.94 -0.78
CA GLU A 54 2.35 -3.09 -0.94
C GLU A 54 1.62 -1.76 -0.73
N LEU A 55 2.06 -0.94 0.22
CA LEU A 55 1.50 0.40 0.42
C LEU A 55 1.73 1.28 -0.82
N ARG A 56 2.92 1.26 -1.38
CA ARG A 56 3.25 2.02 -2.60
C ARG A 56 2.44 1.54 -3.80
N ASP A 57 2.29 0.24 -3.94
CA ASP A 57 1.46 -0.37 -4.98
C ASP A 57 0.00 0.07 -4.86
N PHE A 58 -0.52 0.07 -3.65
CA PHE A 58 -1.90 0.50 -3.38
C PHE A 58 -2.12 1.93 -3.86
N VAL A 59 -1.21 2.86 -3.54
CA VAL A 59 -1.30 4.25 -3.96
C VAL A 59 -1.22 4.35 -5.50
N THR A 60 -0.27 3.65 -6.09
CA THR A 60 -0.06 3.67 -7.56
C THR A 60 -1.31 3.19 -8.28
N ARG A 61 -1.91 2.08 -7.84
CA ARG A 61 -3.12 1.54 -8.45
C ARG A 61 -4.30 2.50 -8.30
N SER A 62 -4.43 3.14 -7.13
CA SER A 62 -5.50 4.10 -6.87
C SER A 62 -5.40 5.31 -7.79
N VAL A 63 -4.18 5.83 -7.98
CA VAL A 63 -3.93 6.97 -8.87
C VAL A 63 -4.20 6.60 -10.32
N ILE A 64 -3.72 5.44 -10.77
CA ILE A 64 -3.93 4.96 -12.14
C ILE A 64 -5.43 4.77 -12.42
N ASN A 65 -6.17 4.18 -11.48
CA ASN A 65 -7.62 3.98 -11.65
C ASN A 65 -8.35 5.32 -11.75
N ALA A 66 -7.97 6.30 -10.94
CA ALA A 66 -8.57 7.64 -11.01
C ALA A 66 -8.28 8.32 -12.35
N GLN A 67 -7.03 8.23 -12.84
CA GLN A 67 -6.63 8.78 -14.14
C GLN A 67 -7.33 8.04 -15.29
N GLY A 68 -7.46 6.73 -15.20
CA GLY A 68 -8.17 5.93 -16.19
C GLY A 68 -9.62 6.36 -16.33
N ARG A 69 -10.31 6.62 -15.22
CA ARG A 69 -11.69 7.11 -15.22
C ARG A 69 -11.80 8.48 -15.87
N LEU A 70 -10.88 9.39 -15.58
CA LEU A 70 -10.86 10.72 -16.17
C LEU A 70 -10.62 10.65 -17.68
N ASN A 71 -9.72 9.78 -18.13
CA ASN A 71 -9.46 9.55 -19.54
C ASN A 71 -10.66 8.96 -20.27
N GLU A 72 -11.38 8.03 -19.64
CA GLU A 72 -12.61 7.48 -20.21
C GLU A 72 -13.67 8.55 -20.38
N CYS A 73 -13.88 9.39 -19.38
CA CYS A 73 -14.79 10.52 -19.47
C CYS A 73 -14.41 11.47 -20.59
N ALA A 74 -13.11 11.74 -20.78
CA ALA A 74 -12.63 12.61 -21.85
C ALA A 74 -12.85 12.02 -23.24
N ARG A 75 -12.80 10.69 -23.37
CA ARG A 75 -13.07 10.02 -24.66
C ARG A 75 -14.52 10.13 -25.10
N PHE A 76 -15.43 10.17 -24.16
CA PHE A 76 -16.86 10.23 -24.46
C PHE A 76 -17.43 11.65 -24.48
N ALA A 77 -16.60 12.59 -24.09
CA ALA A 77 -16.96 14.00 -24.18
C ALA A 77 -16.52 14.60 -25.53
#